data_b5c3f92cc66128ec9b2660da2572b38c
#
_entry.id   b5c3f92cc66128ec9b2660da2572b38c
#
_cell.length_a   1.000
_cell.length_b   1.000
_cell.length_c   1.000
_cell.angle_alpha   90.00
_cell.angle_beta   90.00
_cell.angle_gamma   90.00
#
_symmetry.space_group_name_H-M   'P 1'
#
loop_
_entity.id
_entity.type
_entity.pdbx_description
1 polymer ?
#
loop_
_entity_poly.entity_id
_entity_poly.type
_entity_poly.pdbx_seq_one_letter_code
_entity_poly.pdbx_strand_id
1 'polypeptide(L)'
;MKKGVRVLIILIVVIAVLAVGGYFGYTRLSAQDGEGTGPSFLAAFRPKAGGQQKPPEEKFSVPVAVSAAKRESVRETFTLYGSVYAEKEVSILTTVTGKINQIKVREGDYVQKDQVLAVIDRDQAGLKFAPVEVESTISGIVKTVLTQEGATVNPAAPLFQIVVMDVVEVVVDVPEKRIGQVRRGQPVEISVISYPDRVFYGTIDKLSPVVDPVSRTLETRIRVVNRGYQLKPGMFAEAGIILRQLDDAVTIPLAALVDKEGDRIAFVVDQNLAREVRPVILFVQRERAVIDSGIDEGDRVVVIGQQSLSGGDEVTVAEVKQ
;
A
#
# COMPACT_ATOMS: atom_id res chain seq x y z
N MET A 1 -8.06 48.37 -6.63
CA MET A 1 -6.74 48.56 -5.96
C MET A 1 -5.66 47.54 -6.36
N LYS A 2 -5.81 46.71 -7.41
CA LYS A 2 -4.82 45.63 -7.75
C LYS A 2 -3.92 45.93 -8.96
N LYS A 3 -4.13 47.00 -9.71
CA LYS A 3 -3.28 47.34 -10.88
C LYS A 3 -2.06 48.23 -10.51
N GLY A 4 -2.16 49.11 -9.50
CA GLY A 4 -1.06 50.00 -9.10
C GLY A 4 0.13 49.27 -8.44
N VAL A 5 -0.12 48.19 -7.69
CA VAL A 5 0.94 47.44 -6.97
C VAL A 5 1.82 46.64 -7.96
N ARG A 6 1.23 46.13 -9.06
CA ARG A 6 2.00 45.41 -10.09
C ARG A 6 2.93 46.31 -10.89
N VAL A 7 2.52 47.53 -11.17
CA VAL A 7 3.35 48.53 -11.86
C VAL A 7 4.52 48.98 -10.97
N LEU A 8 4.29 49.14 -9.66
CA LEU A 8 5.36 49.52 -8.71
C LEU A 8 6.44 48.42 -8.58
N ILE A 9 6.02 47.13 -8.54
CA ILE A 9 6.96 45.99 -8.46
C ILE A 9 7.80 45.87 -9.73
N ILE A 10 7.22 46.08 -10.91
CA ILE A 10 7.95 46.04 -12.18
C ILE A 10 8.96 47.17 -12.24
N LEU A 11 8.64 48.37 -11.76
CA LEU A 11 9.54 49.53 -11.74
C LEU A 11 10.77 49.29 -10.82
N ILE A 12 10.57 48.67 -9.65
CA ILE A 12 11.64 48.31 -8.73
C ILE A 12 12.58 47.26 -9.29
N VAL A 13 12.04 46.24 -10.01
CA VAL A 13 12.87 45.21 -10.65
C VAL A 13 13.70 45.78 -11.77
N VAL A 14 13.17 46.72 -12.59
CA VAL A 14 13.91 47.36 -13.68
C VAL A 14 15.04 48.21 -13.12
N ILE A 15 14.83 48.95 -12.05
CA ILE A 15 15.87 49.78 -11.40
C ILE A 15 16.97 48.88 -10.80
N ALA A 16 16.63 47.74 -10.20
CA ALA A 16 17.61 46.79 -9.67
C ALA A 16 18.49 46.17 -10.76
N VAL A 17 17.92 45.84 -11.92
CA VAL A 17 18.66 45.28 -13.07
C VAL A 17 19.63 46.32 -13.68
N LEU A 18 19.21 47.58 -13.76
CA LEU A 18 20.07 48.67 -14.24
C LEU A 18 21.21 49.00 -13.26
N ALA A 19 21.00 48.92 -11.96
CA ALA A 19 22.04 49.11 -10.96
C ALA A 19 23.09 48.00 -10.96
N VAL A 20 22.70 46.74 -11.16
CA VAL A 20 23.63 45.59 -11.27
C VAL A 20 24.42 45.65 -12.58
N GLY A 21 23.79 46.04 -13.69
CA GLY A 21 24.46 46.22 -14.99
C GLY A 21 25.47 47.35 -14.96
N GLY A 22 25.16 48.49 -14.28
CA GLY A 22 26.09 49.64 -14.12
C GLY A 22 27.30 49.30 -13.24
N TYR A 23 27.10 48.51 -12.17
CA TYR A 23 28.20 48.07 -11.28
C TYR A 23 29.19 47.13 -12.00
N PHE A 24 28.69 46.22 -12.85
CA PHE A 24 29.56 45.34 -13.65
C PHE A 24 30.29 46.05 -14.80
N GLY A 25 29.70 47.12 -15.35
CA GLY A 25 30.35 47.97 -16.36
C GLY A 25 31.50 48.82 -15.78
N TYR A 26 31.30 49.32 -14.54
CA TYR A 26 32.32 50.18 -13.88
C TYR A 26 33.58 49.42 -13.47
N THR A 27 33.44 48.14 -13.08
CA THR A 27 34.60 47.31 -12.70
C THR A 27 35.42 46.81 -13.89
N ARG A 28 34.93 46.92 -15.12
CA ARG A 28 35.67 46.54 -16.36
C ARG A 28 36.46 47.68 -16.98
N LEU A 29 36.17 48.95 -16.66
CA LEU A 29 36.87 50.11 -17.24
C LEU A 29 38.07 50.61 -16.44
N SER A 30 38.32 50.07 -15.21
CA SER A 30 39.44 50.52 -14.36
C SER A 30 40.71 49.64 -14.43
N ALA A 31 40.81 48.76 -15.42
CA ALA A 31 41.94 47.84 -15.59
C ALA A 31 42.68 48.06 -16.90
N GLN A 32 42.91 49.32 -17.30
CA GLN A 32 43.84 49.64 -18.38
C GLN A 32 44.46 51.00 -18.08
N ASP A 33 45.79 50.97 -17.96
CA ASP A 33 46.77 51.98 -17.95
C ASP A 33 47.68 52.03 -16.73
N GLY A 34 48.98 51.73 -17.00
CA GLY A 34 50.07 51.86 -16.03
C GLY A 34 51.41 51.24 -16.55
N GLU A 35 51.90 51.64 -17.69
CA GLU A 35 53.33 51.48 -18.01
C GLU A 35 54.17 52.35 -17.10
N GLY A 36 55.12 51.77 -16.39
CA GLY A 36 56.08 52.44 -15.54
C GLY A 36 57.44 51.76 -15.64
N THR A 37 58.31 52.30 -16.47
CA THR A 37 59.77 52.04 -16.64
C THR A 37 60.54 52.34 -15.34
N GLY A 38 61.31 51.37 -14.84
CA GLY A 38 62.29 51.54 -13.76
C GLY A 38 63.33 50.42 -13.74
N PRO A 39 64.61 50.72 -13.40
CA PRO A 39 65.76 50.04 -13.94
C PRO A 39 66.14 48.72 -13.32
N SER A 40 66.71 47.89 -14.18
CA SER A 40 67.39 46.61 -13.94
C SER A 40 68.46 46.69 -12.83
N PHE A 41 68.24 45.97 -11.69
CA PHE A 41 69.33 45.50 -10.83
C PHE A 41 68.92 44.25 -10.11
N LEU A 42 69.71 43.17 -10.32
CA LEU A 42 69.81 41.90 -9.63
C LEU A 42 69.45 40.66 -10.46
N ALA A 43 70.33 40.50 -11.47
CA ALA A 43 70.59 39.15 -11.95
C ALA A 43 71.53 38.46 -10.91
N ALA A 44 71.03 37.58 -10.10
CA ALA A 44 71.74 36.48 -9.45
C ALA A 44 70.85 35.81 -8.32
N PHE A 45 69.91 35.01 -8.73
CA PHE A 45 69.52 33.83 -7.91
C PHE A 45 68.65 32.93 -8.81
N ARG A 46 69.29 31.97 -9.50
CA ARG A 46 68.61 30.84 -10.10
C ARG A 46 68.39 29.81 -8.99
N PRO A 47 67.18 29.56 -8.54
CA PRO A 47 66.93 28.34 -7.80
C PRO A 47 66.91 27.20 -8.82
N LYS A 48 67.65 26.12 -8.50
CA LYS A 48 67.56 24.83 -9.17
C LYS A 48 66.11 24.41 -9.33
N ALA A 49 65.77 23.99 -10.55
CA ALA A 49 64.54 23.30 -10.81
C ALA A 49 64.40 22.06 -9.92
N GLY A 50 63.78 22.24 -8.76
CA GLY A 50 63.23 21.14 -7.97
C GLY A 50 61.98 20.69 -8.68
N GLY A 51 61.93 19.43 -9.09
CA GLY A 51 60.73 18.82 -9.67
C GLY A 51 59.51 19.12 -8.81
N GLN A 52 58.56 19.82 -9.35
CA GLN A 52 57.23 19.91 -8.78
C GLN A 52 56.65 18.48 -8.78
N GLN A 53 56.74 17.79 -7.63
CA GLN A 53 55.88 16.67 -7.35
C GLN A 53 54.47 17.27 -7.36
N LYS A 54 53.67 16.90 -8.39
CA LYS A 54 52.23 17.14 -8.44
C LYS A 54 51.69 16.61 -7.07
N PRO A 55 50.93 17.44 -6.31
CA PRO A 55 50.31 16.92 -5.09
C PRO A 55 49.54 15.64 -5.42
N PRO A 56 49.51 14.64 -4.58
CA PRO A 56 48.62 13.48 -4.78
C PRO A 56 47.22 14.02 -5.00
N GLU A 57 46.60 13.65 -6.09
CA GLU A 57 45.19 13.91 -6.28
C GLU A 57 44.49 13.20 -5.09
N GLU A 58 44.02 13.98 -4.13
CA GLU A 58 43.12 13.46 -3.10
C GLU A 58 41.88 12.91 -3.81
N LYS A 59 41.86 11.62 -4.01
CA LYS A 59 40.68 10.94 -4.55
C LYS A 59 39.58 11.04 -3.50
N PHE A 60 38.66 11.96 -3.76
CA PHE A 60 37.47 12.11 -2.93
C PHE A 60 36.61 10.86 -3.12
N SER A 61 36.60 9.96 -2.16
CA SER A 61 35.66 8.85 -2.15
C SER A 61 34.36 9.27 -1.47
N VAL A 62 33.24 9.00 -2.13
CA VAL A 62 31.91 9.32 -1.58
C VAL A 62 31.52 8.23 -0.56
N PRO A 63 31.17 8.59 0.69
CA PRO A 63 30.69 7.62 1.65
C PRO A 63 29.30 7.14 1.26
N VAL A 64 29.12 5.82 1.14
CA VAL A 64 27.86 5.20 0.74
C VAL A 64 27.50 4.02 1.65
N ALA A 65 26.21 3.78 1.83
CA ALA A 65 25.74 2.54 2.43
C ALA A 65 25.17 1.63 1.33
N VAL A 66 25.47 0.34 1.41
CA VAL A 66 25.06 -0.64 0.42
C VAL A 66 24.21 -1.74 1.04
N SER A 67 23.36 -2.35 0.22
CA SER A 67 22.60 -3.56 0.52
C SER A 67 22.84 -4.57 -0.59
N ALA A 68 22.97 -5.85 -0.25
CA ALA A 68 23.10 -6.89 -1.26
C ALA A 68 21.74 -7.17 -1.92
N ALA A 69 21.75 -7.32 -3.23
CA ALA A 69 20.62 -7.87 -3.97
C ALA A 69 20.45 -9.35 -3.59
N LYS A 70 19.21 -9.77 -3.32
CA LYS A 70 18.88 -11.11 -2.84
C LYS A 70 17.87 -11.76 -3.75
N ARG A 71 17.94 -13.09 -3.88
CA ARG A 71 16.86 -13.88 -4.45
C ARG A 71 15.89 -14.30 -3.38
N GLU A 72 14.63 -14.08 -3.63
CA GLU A 72 13.56 -14.46 -2.73
C GLU A 72 12.25 -14.75 -3.49
N SER A 73 11.35 -15.50 -2.83
CA SER A 73 10.00 -15.68 -3.33
C SER A 73 9.19 -14.41 -3.05
N VAL A 74 8.68 -13.81 -4.11
CA VAL A 74 7.86 -12.58 -4.05
C VAL A 74 6.51 -12.78 -4.74
N ARG A 75 5.50 -12.06 -4.26
CA ARG A 75 4.17 -12.08 -4.84
C ARG A 75 3.77 -10.67 -5.24
N GLU A 76 3.45 -10.50 -6.51
CA GLU A 76 2.80 -9.25 -6.92
C GLU A 76 1.36 -9.26 -6.44
N THR A 77 1.02 -8.35 -5.54
CA THR A 77 -0.32 -8.23 -4.98
C THR A 77 -0.98 -6.92 -5.41
N PHE A 78 -2.27 -7.00 -5.72
CA PHE A 78 -3.13 -5.85 -5.91
C PHE A 78 -4.03 -5.69 -4.71
N THR A 79 -3.79 -4.64 -3.93
CA THR A 79 -4.50 -4.39 -2.66
C THR A 79 -5.79 -3.62 -2.89
N LEU A 80 -6.87 -4.13 -2.31
CA LEU A 80 -8.19 -3.51 -2.27
C LEU A 80 -8.70 -3.53 -0.83
N TYR A 81 -9.68 -2.68 -0.57
CA TYR A 81 -10.36 -2.61 0.71
C TYR A 81 -11.82 -2.95 0.57
N GLY A 82 -12.38 -3.60 1.58
CA GLY A 82 -13.77 -4.01 1.56
C GLY A 82 -14.28 -4.40 2.94
N SER A 83 -15.43 -5.08 2.95
CA SER A 83 -16.08 -5.50 4.19
C SER A 83 -16.34 -6.98 4.20
N VAL A 84 -16.33 -7.55 5.40
CA VAL A 84 -16.66 -8.96 5.65
C VAL A 84 -18.17 -9.09 5.75
N TYR A 85 -18.72 -10.08 5.05
CA TYR A 85 -20.14 -10.49 5.11
C TYR A 85 -20.26 -11.94 5.52
N ALA A 86 -21.37 -12.30 6.15
CA ALA A 86 -21.70 -13.70 6.38
C ALA A 86 -22.02 -14.39 5.05
N GLU A 87 -21.73 -15.69 4.94
CA GLU A 87 -22.11 -16.48 3.76
C GLU A 87 -23.63 -16.48 3.56
N LYS A 88 -24.38 -16.58 4.66
CA LYS A 88 -25.84 -16.49 4.67
C LYS A 88 -26.32 -15.80 5.94
N GLU A 89 -27.35 -15.00 5.79
CA GLU A 89 -28.09 -14.41 6.90
C GLU A 89 -29.58 -14.65 6.62
N VAL A 90 -30.27 -15.29 7.59
CA VAL A 90 -31.67 -15.65 7.44
C VAL A 90 -32.46 -15.11 8.60
N SER A 91 -33.58 -14.46 8.31
CA SER A 91 -34.58 -14.06 9.29
C SER A 91 -35.59 -15.18 9.47
N ILE A 92 -35.77 -15.62 10.71
CA ILE A 92 -36.78 -16.63 11.08
C ILE A 92 -38.05 -15.91 11.48
N LEU A 93 -39.12 -16.23 10.79
CA LEU A 93 -40.46 -15.70 11.02
C LEU A 93 -41.35 -16.83 11.58
N THR A 94 -42.46 -16.44 12.17
CA THR A 94 -43.54 -17.41 12.52
C THR A 94 -44.54 -17.51 11.38
N THR A 95 -45.25 -18.61 11.30
CA THR A 95 -46.38 -18.81 10.36
C THR A 95 -47.73 -18.47 10.98
N VAL A 96 -47.74 -18.20 12.31
CA VAL A 96 -48.98 -18.00 13.08
C VAL A 96 -48.92 -16.71 13.90
N THR A 97 -50.10 -16.19 14.23
CA THR A 97 -50.23 -15.12 15.23
C THR A 97 -50.42 -15.76 16.59
N GLY A 98 -49.75 -15.27 17.63
CA GLY A 98 -49.85 -15.77 18.98
C GLY A 98 -48.95 -15.00 19.94
N LYS A 99 -48.74 -15.52 21.13
CA LYS A 99 -47.92 -14.96 22.19
C LYS A 99 -46.71 -15.87 22.41
N ILE A 100 -45.50 -15.30 22.48
CA ILE A 100 -44.30 -16.06 22.82
C ILE A 100 -44.42 -16.59 24.25
N ASN A 101 -44.45 -17.89 24.36
CA ASN A 101 -44.51 -18.59 25.66
C ASN A 101 -43.09 -18.74 26.24
N GLN A 102 -42.13 -19.20 25.41
CA GLN A 102 -40.77 -19.46 25.84
C GLN A 102 -39.80 -19.24 24.67
N ILE A 103 -38.63 -18.67 24.96
CA ILE A 103 -37.46 -18.57 24.06
C ILE A 103 -36.39 -19.55 24.57
N LYS A 104 -35.94 -20.47 23.69
CA LYS A 104 -35.02 -21.56 24.04
C LYS A 104 -33.56 -21.25 23.68
N VAL A 105 -33.28 -20.12 23.07
CA VAL A 105 -31.95 -19.74 22.57
C VAL A 105 -31.60 -18.30 22.92
N ARG A 106 -30.31 -17.98 22.94
CA ARG A 106 -29.78 -16.63 23.19
C ARG A 106 -28.93 -16.18 22.03
N GLU A 107 -28.68 -14.88 21.95
CA GLU A 107 -27.70 -14.31 21.00
C GLU A 107 -26.32 -14.90 21.24
N GLY A 108 -25.67 -15.34 20.18
CA GLY A 108 -24.38 -16.02 20.20
C GLY A 108 -24.47 -17.56 20.25
N ASP A 109 -25.63 -18.14 20.53
CA ASP A 109 -25.78 -19.58 20.55
C ASP A 109 -25.69 -20.16 19.13
N TYR A 110 -25.02 -21.31 19.00
CA TYR A 110 -25.06 -22.11 17.78
C TYR A 110 -26.33 -22.96 17.77
N VAL A 111 -27.06 -22.92 16.66
CA VAL A 111 -28.27 -23.69 16.44
C VAL A 111 -28.13 -24.56 15.19
N GLN A 112 -28.77 -25.72 15.26
CA GLN A 112 -28.87 -26.61 14.11
C GLN A 112 -30.18 -26.34 13.33
N LYS A 113 -30.16 -26.73 12.06
CA LYS A 113 -31.38 -26.75 11.27
C LYS A 113 -32.43 -27.60 11.97
N ASP A 114 -33.70 -27.14 11.92
CA ASP A 114 -34.88 -27.78 12.56
C ASP A 114 -34.83 -27.77 14.09
N GLN A 115 -33.87 -27.07 14.72
CA GLN A 115 -33.84 -26.86 16.17
C GLN A 115 -34.92 -25.84 16.59
N VAL A 116 -35.65 -26.16 17.66
CA VAL A 116 -36.68 -25.29 18.23
C VAL A 116 -36.04 -24.08 18.92
N LEU A 117 -36.40 -22.87 18.46
CA LEU A 117 -35.90 -21.58 18.96
C LEU A 117 -36.86 -20.96 19.97
N ALA A 118 -38.16 -21.07 19.71
CA ALA A 118 -39.21 -20.55 20.60
C ALA A 118 -40.49 -21.36 20.48
N VAL A 119 -41.38 -21.17 21.45
CA VAL A 119 -42.72 -21.76 21.49
C VAL A 119 -43.75 -20.64 21.53
N ILE A 120 -44.74 -20.70 20.64
CA ILE A 120 -45.82 -19.72 20.50
C ILE A 120 -47.12 -20.36 21.02
N ASP A 121 -47.76 -19.68 21.94
CA ASP A 121 -49.11 -19.98 22.41
C ASP A 121 -50.12 -19.20 21.55
N ARG A 122 -51.16 -19.93 21.09
CA ARG A 122 -52.25 -19.38 20.26
C ARG A 122 -53.57 -19.33 20.97
N ASP A 123 -53.58 -19.51 22.28
CA ASP A 123 -54.82 -19.55 23.05
C ASP A 123 -55.61 -18.24 22.83
N GLN A 124 -56.89 -18.41 22.50
CA GLN A 124 -57.88 -17.34 22.39
C GLN A 124 -58.97 -17.61 23.44
N ALA A 125 -59.69 -16.58 23.83
CA ALA A 125 -60.72 -16.69 24.81
C ALA A 125 -61.72 -17.81 24.47
N GLY A 126 -61.70 -18.88 25.26
CA GLY A 126 -62.59 -20.07 25.10
C GLY A 126 -62.10 -21.16 24.13
N LEU A 127 -60.93 -20.99 23.51
CA LEU A 127 -60.35 -21.96 22.57
C LEU A 127 -58.88 -22.21 22.92
N LYS A 128 -58.54 -23.48 23.17
CA LYS A 128 -57.14 -23.91 23.39
C LYS A 128 -56.60 -24.55 22.12
N PHE A 129 -55.44 -24.09 21.68
CA PHE A 129 -54.72 -24.67 20.56
C PHE A 129 -53.42 -25.29 21.03
N ALA A 130 -52.91 -26.27 20.29
CA ALA A 130 -51.57 -26.76 20.53
C ALA A 130 -50.54 -25.65 20.31
N PRO A 131 -49.53 -25.51 21.19
CA PRO A 131 -48.43 -24.59 20.98
C PRO A 131 -47.72 -24.85 19.64
N VAL A 132 -47.23 -23.79 19.01
CA VAL A 132 -46.49 -23.90 17.75
C VAL A 132 -45.02 -23.64 18.04
N GLU A 133 -44.18 -24.56 17.60
CA GLU A 133 -42.74 -24.44 17.71
C GLU A 133 -42.21 -23.65 16.51
N VAL A 134 -41.31 -22.70 16.80
CA VAL A 134 -40.57 -21.94 15.80
C VAL A 134 -39.21 -22.58 15.68
N GLU A 135 -38.93 -23.16 14.52
CA GLU A 135 -37.70 -23.88 14.24
C GLU A 135 -36.72 -23.07 13.39
N SER A 136 -35.44 -23.35 13.53
CA SER A 136 -34.44 -22.79 12.66
C SER A 136 -34.49 -23.44 11.29
N THR A 137 -34.50 -22.64 10.23
CA THR A 137 -34.44 -23.13 8.84
C THR A 137 -33.05 -23.48 8.36
N ILE A 138 -32.01 -23.06 9.11
CA ILE A 138 -30.57 -23.27 8.79
C ILE A 138 -29.79 -23.55 10.07
N SER A 139 -28.63 -24.21 9.93
CA SER A 139 -27.63 -24.24 11.02
C SER A 139 -26.80 -22.97 10.99
N GLY A 140 -26.49 -22.39 12.15
CA GLY A 140 -25.71 -21.15 12.24
C GLY A 140 -25.73 -20.60 13.67
N ILE A 141 -25.29 -19.34 13.79
CA ILE A 141 -25.27 -18.63 15.08
C ILE A 141 -26.42 -17.64 15.15
N VAL A 142 -27.09 -17.59 16.28
CA VAL A 142 -28.14 -16.60 16.55
C VAL A 142 -27.48 -15.23 16.65
N LYS A 143 -27.68 -14.39 15.63
CA LYS A 143 -27.16 -13.03 15.56
C LYS A 143 -27.94 -12.10 16.50
N THR A 144 -29.27 -12.17 16.42
CA THR A 144 -30.15 -11.27 17.17
C THR A 144 -31.47 -11.98 17.47
N VAL A 145 -31.97 -11.77 18.68
CA VAL A 145 -33.32 -12.16 19.13
C VAL A 145 -34.19 -10.90 19.10
N LEU A 146 -35.11 -10.83 18.14
CA LEU A 146 -35.94 -9.65 17.85
C LEU A 146 -37.28 -9.64 18.62
N THR A 147 -37.50 -10.62 19.49
CA THR A 147 -38.72 -10.79 20.29
C THR A 147 -38.38 -11.06 21.74
N GLN A 148 -39.37 -11.06 22.59
CA GLN A 148 -39.26 -11.41 24.01
C GLN A 148 -40.42 -12.31 24.49
N GLU A 149 -40.20 -13.04 25.57
CA GLU A 149 -41.27 -13.83 26.18
C GLU A 149 -42.44 -12.93 26.57
N GLY A 150 -43.63 -13.41 26.27
CA GLY A 150 -44.85 -12.65 26.48
C GLY A 150 -45.25 -11.67 25.39
N ALA A 151 -44.38 -11.43 24.39
CA ALA A 151 -44.71 -10.58 23.25
C ALA A 151 -45.74 -11.24 22.33
N THR A 152 -46.62 -10.42 21.74
CA THR A 152 -47.51 -10.87 20.65
C THR A 152 -46.79 -10.77 19.33
N VAL A 153 -46.82 -11.86 18.56
CA VAL A 153 -46.11 -11.99 17.28
C VAL A 153 -47.07 -12.32 16.15
N ASN A 154 -46.64 -12.02 14.94
CA ASN A 154 -47.39 -12.29 13.71
C ASN A 154 -46.43 -12.68 12.57
N PRO A 155 -46.95 -13.26 11.46
CA PRO A 155 -46.11 -13.73 10.36
C PRO A 155 -45.30 -12.64 9.62
N ALA A 156 -45.57 -11.35 9.81
CA ALA A 156 -44.91 -10.27 9.13
C ALA A 156 -43.59 -9.81 9.81
N ALA A 157 -43.44 -10.14 11.11
CA ALA A 157 -42.28 -9.69 11.88
C ALA A 157 -41.27 -10.83 12.08
N PRO A 158 -39.97 -10.59 11.80
CA PRO A 158 -38.92 -11.57 12.10
C PRO A 158 -38.74 -11.70 13.63
N LEU A 159 -38.51 -12.93 14.08
CA LEU A 159 -38.29 -13.26 15.49
C LEU A 159 -36.84 -13.44 15.83
N PHE A 160 -36.08 -14.06 14.92
CA PHE A 160 -34.65 -14.30 15.06
C PHE A 160 -33.93 -13.99 13.76
N GLN A 161 -32.67 -13.60 13.89
CA GLN A 161 -31.71 -13.56 12.77
C GLN A 161 -30.61 -14.59 13.04
N ILE A 162 -30.39 -15.48 12.07
CA ILE A 162 -29.36 -16.52 12.15
C ILE A 162 -28.36 -16.28 11.02
N VAL A 163 -27.06 -16.34 11.34
CA VAL A 163 -25.99 -16.17 10.41
C VAL A 163 -25.11 -17.42 10.30
N VAL A 164 -24.71 -17.74 9.09
CA VAL A 164 -23.72 -18.78 8.80
C VAL A 164 -22.37 -18.09 8.63
N MET A 165 -21.41 -18.42 9.49
CA MET A 165 -20.10 -17.78 9.54
C MET A 165 -18.92 -18.76 9.44
N ASP A 166 -19.14 -20.05 9.19
CA ASP A 166 -18.06 -21.03 8.94
C ASP A 166 -17.22 -20.64 7.72
N VAL A 167 -17.87 -19.98 6.79
CA VAL A 167 -17.29 -19.28 5.65
C VAL A 167 -17.83 -17.86 5.67
N VAL A 168 -16.96 -16.91 5.34
CA VAL A 168 -17.35 -15.50 5.15
C VAL A 168 -17.00 -15.05 3.74
N GLU A 169 -17.71 -14.06 3.25
CA GLU A 169 -17.40 -13.37 1.99
C GLU A 169 -16.76 -12.01 2.31
N VAL A 170 -15.58 -11.75 1.77
CA VAL A 170 -15.01 -10.41 1.74
C VAL A 170 -15.38 -9.79 0.40
N VAL A 171 -16.15 -8.69 0.45
CA VAL A 171 -16.63 -8.00 -0.75
C VAL A 171 -15.74 -6.79 -0.98
N VAL A 172 -15.14 -6.73 -2.16
CA VAL A 172 -14.26 -5.64 -2.62
C VAL A 172 -14.68 -5.15 -3.98
N ASP A 173 -14.36 -3.89 -4.27
CA ASP A 173 -14.67 -3.23 -5.52
C ASP A 173 -13.41 -3.10 -6.39
N VAL A 174 -13.35 -3.84 -7.50
CA VAL A 174 -12.22 -3.84 -8.43
C VAL A 174 -12.40 -2.73 -9.46
N PRO A 175 -11.50 -1.73 -9.55
CA PRO A 175 -11.57 -0.68 -10.56
C PRO A 175 -11.53 -1.24 -11.99
N GLU A 176 -12.28 -0.64 -12.91
CA GLU A 176 -12.41 -1.05 -14.32
C GLU A 176 -11.05 -1.33 -14.99
N LYS A 177 -10.04 -0.48 -14.73
CA LYS A 177 -8.68 -0.63 -15.27
C LYS A 177 -7.97 -1.94 -14.86
N ARG A 178 -8.43 -2.59 -13.80
CA ARG A 178 -7.83 -3.79 -13.22
C ARG A 178 -8.66 -5.07 -13.42
N ILE A 179 -9.86 -4.97 -13.95
CA ILE A 179 -10.77 -6.12 -14.15
C ILE A 179 -10.09 -7.26 -14.93
N GLY A 180 -9.32 -6.94 -15.98
CA GLY A 180 -8.61 -7.93 -16.79
C GLY A 180 -7.53 -8.72 -16.04
N GLN A 181 -7.12 -8.28 -14.84
CA GLN A 181 -6.12 -8.94 -14.01
C GLN A 181 -6.72 -9.86 -12.94
N VAL A 182 -8.05 -9.81 -12.78
CA VAL A 182 -8.76 -10.53 -11.71
C VAL A 182 -9.57 -11.69 -12.30
N ARG A 183 -9.48 -12.88 -11.70
CA ARG A 183 -10.14 -14.10 -12.19
C ARG A 183 -10.67 -14.92 -11.02
N ARG A 184 -11.75 -15.68 -11.27
CA ARG A 184 -12.28 -16.66 -10.31
C ARG A 184 -11.21 -17.71 -9.97
N GLY A 185 -11.16 -18.12 -8.71
CA GLY A 185 -10.18 -19.08 -8.18
C GLY A 185 -8.82 -18.48 -7.82
N GLN A 186 -8.61 -17.18 -8.04
CA GLN A 186 -7.36 -16.49 -7.71
C GLN A 186 -7.20 -16.37 -6.19
N PRO A 187 -6.00 -16.68 -5.64
CA PRO A 187 -5.75 -16.59 -4.21
C PRO A 187 -5.67 -15.12 -3.76
N VAL A 188 -6.16 -14.89 -2.54
CA VAL A 188 -6.21 -13.56 -1.91
C VAL A 188 -5.73 -13.66 -0.47
N GLU A 189 -4.86 -12.75 -0.08
CA GLU A 189 -4.44 -12.54 1.32
C GLU A 189 -5.36 -11.50 1.95
N ILE A 190 -5.96 -11.83 3.09
CA ILE A 190 -6.89 -10.95 3.81
C ILE A 190 -6.27 -10.56 5.14
N SER A 191 -6.19 -9.27 5.39
CA SER A 191 -5.77 -8.70 6.68
C SER A 191 -6.90 -7.87 7.26
N VAL A 192 -7.07 -7.92 8.58
CA VAL A 192 -8.06 -7.13 9.33
C VAL A 192 -7.39 -6.44 10.52
N ILE A 193 -7.81 -5.23 10.83
CA ILE A 193 -7.21 -4.42 11.91
C ILE A 193 -7.29 -5.13 13.27
N SER A 194 -8.35 -5.92 13.50
CA SER A 194 -8.55 -6.65 14.77
C SER A 194 -7.53 -7.76 15.00
N TYR A 195 -6.81 -8.20 13.98
CA TYR A 195 -5.78 -9.25 14.04
C TYR A 195 -4.58 -8.87 13.19
N PRO A 196 -3.75 -7.88 13.62
CA PRO A 196 -2.68 -7.31 12.81
C PRO A 196 -1.58 -8.32 12.44
N ASP A 197 -1.34 -9.32 13.30
CA ASP A 197 -0.31 -10.34 13.12
C ASP A 197 -0.82 -11.59 12.38
N ARG A 198 -2.06 -11.56 11.85
CA ARG A 198 -2.66 -12.70 11.16
C ARG A 198 -3.08 -12.35 9.74
N VAL A 199 -2.71 -13.23 8.83
CA VAL A 199 -3.19 -13.21 7.45
C VAL A 199 -4.16 -14.37 7.27
N PHE A 200 -5.36 -14.06 6.78
CA PHE A 200 -6.33 -15.07 6.38
C PHE A 200 -6.23 -15.27 4.88
N TYR A 201 -6.48 -16.48 4.42
CA TYR A 201 -6.39 -16.80 3.01
C TYR A 201 -7.76 -17.09 2.45
N GLY A 202 -8.05 -16.49 1.31
CA GLY A 202 -9.29 -16.69 0.58
C GLY A 202 -9.04 -16.91 -0.91
N THR A 203 -10.12 -17.12 -1.63
CA THR A 203 -10.12 -17.21 -3.10
C THR A 203 -11.26 -16.40 -3.67
N ILE A 204 -11.04 -15.79 -4.82
CA ILE A 204 -12.12 -15.12 -5.55
C ILE A 204 -13.14 -16.18 -5.97
N ASP A 205 -14.34 -16.08 -5.45
CA ASP A 205 -15.44 -17.01 -5.77
C ASP A 205 -16.36 -16.45 -6.85
N LYS A 206 -16.74 -15.16 -6.71
CA LYS A 206 -17.67 -14.53 -7.63
C LYS A 206 -17.17 -13.18 -8.09
N LEU A 207 -17.37 -12.91 -9.36
CA LEU A 207 -17.17 -11.62 -9.99
C LEU A 207 -18.55 -11.19 -10.51
N SER A 208 -18.97 -9.97 -10.21
CA SER A 208 -20.22 -9.44 -10.76
C SER A 208 -20.16 -9.50 -12.30
N PRO A 209 -21.25 -9.90 -12.97
CA PRO A 209 -21.31 -9.85 -14.44
C PRO A 209 -21.45 -8.41 -14.99
N VAL A 210 -21.67 -7.43 -14.12
CA VAL A 210 -21.92 -6.03 -14.49
C VAL A 210 -21.02 -5.11 -13.70
N VAL A 211 -20.45 -4.13 -14.36
CA VAL A 211 -19.70 -3.03 -13.76
C VAL A 211 -20.67 -1.97 -13.29
N ASP A 212 -20.51 -1.47 -12.07
CA ASP A 212 -21.29 -0.33 -11.59
C ASP A 212 -20.89 0.94 -12.38
N PRO A 213 -21.82 1.60 -13.07
CA PRO A 213 -21.51 2.74 -13.94
C PRO A 213 -21.17 4.02 -13.16
N VAL A 214 -21.52 4.10 -11.89
CA VAL A 214 -21.29 5.27 -11.04
C VAL A 214 -19.89 5.22 -10.43
N SER A 215 -19.56 4.11 -9.77
CA SER A 215 -18.24 3.90 -9.16
C SER A 215 -17.19 3.43 -10.16
N ARG A 216 -17.59 2.90 -11.33
CA ARG A 216 -16.73 2.23 -12.31
C ARG A 216 -15.92 1.10 -11.70
N THR A 217 -16.57 0.31 -10.85
CA THR A 217 -15.97 -0.83 -10.20
C THR A 217 -16.76 -2.10 -10.46
N LEU A 218 -16.10 -3.24 -10.29
CA LEU A 218 -16.68 -4.57 -10.38
C LEU A 218 -16.71 -5.18 -8.98
N GLU A 219 -17.91 -5.42 -8.43
CA GLU A 219 -18.04 -6.13 -7.17
C GLU A 219 -17.44 -7.54 -7.30
N THR A 220 -16.53 -7.84 -6.37
CA THR A 220 -15.82 -9.10 -6.33
C THR A 220 -15.96 -9.71 -4.93
N ARG A 221 -16.42 -10.95 -4.87
CA ARG A 221 -16.60 -11.69 -3.62
C ARG A 221 -15.51 -12.72 -3.45
N ILE A 222 -14.82 -12.61 -2.32
CA ILE A 222 -13.71 -13.48 -1.91
C ILE A 222 -14.21 -14.36 -0.80
N ARG A 223 -14.17 -15.68 -1.02
CA ARG A 223 -14.56 -16.68 -0.06
C ARG A 223 -13.41 -17.00 0.87
N VAL A 224 -13.66 -16.91 2.18
CA VAL A 224 -12.66 -17.17 3.23
C VAL A 224 -13.22 -18.19 4.23
N VAL A 225 -12.48 -19.28 4.48
CA VAL A 225 -12.82 -20.24 5.54
C VAL A 225 -12.52 -19.61 6.90
N ASN A 226 -13.54 -19.49 7.72
CA ASN A 226 -13.50 -18.74 8.98
C ASN A 226 -13.47 -19.65 10.20
N ARG A 227 -12.40 -20.39 10.36
CA ARG A 227 -12.23 -21.29 11.51
C ARG A 227 -12.19 -20.50 12.83
N GLY A 228 -13.04 -20.89 13.77
CA GLY A 228 -13.12 -20.24 15.09
C GLY A 228 -13.80 -18.87 15.05
N TYR A 229 -14.55 -18.53 13.99
CA TYR A 229 -15.39 -17.33 13.87
C TYR A 229 -14.66 -16.01 14.13
N GLN A 230 -13.38 -15.93 13.73
CA GLN A 230 -12.52 -14.76 13.98
C GLN A 230 -12.91 -13.58 13.10
N LEU A 231 -13.22 -13.84 11.83
CA LEU A 231 -13.75 -12.83 10.94
C LEU A 231 -15.24 -12.66 11.20
N LYS A 232 -15.63 -11.48 11.65
CA LYS A 232 -17.03 -11.18 11.93
C LYS A 232 -17.62 -10.31 10.82
N PRO A 233 -18.85 -10.58 10.37
CA PRO A 233 -19.57 -9.69 9.46
C PRO A 233 -19.56 -8.25 9.96
N GLY A 234 -19.30 -7.30 9.07
CA GLY A 234 -19.13 -5.89 9.39
C GLY A 234 -17.69 -5.47 9.65
N MET A 235 -16.72 -6.39 9.76
CA MET A 235 -15.30 -6.02 9.84
C MET A 235 -14.84 -5.43 8.51
N PHE A 236 -13.97 -4.42 8.60
CA PHE A 236 -13.21 -3.89 7.46
C PHE A 236 -12.01 -4.78 7.19
N ALA A 237 -11.78 -5.08 5.92
CA ALA A 237 -10.72 -5.98 5.48
C ALA A 237 -9.90 -5.35 4.35
N GLU A 238 -8.61 -5.57 4.40
CA GLU A 238 -7.68 -5.36 3.30
C GLU A 238 -7.49 -6.69 2.56
N ALA A 239 -7.69 -6.68 1.25
CA ALA A 239 -7.60 -7.85 0.38
C ALA A 239 -6.47 -7.66 -0.64
N GLY A 240 -5.40 -8.40 -0.49
CA GLY A 240 -4.28 -8.48 -1.42
C GLY A 240 -4.49 -9.60 -2.44
N ILE A 241 -5.02 -9.27 -3.61
CA ILE A 241 -5.21 -10.23 -4.70
C ILE A 241 -3.84 -10.57 -5.28
N ILE A 242 -3.45 -11.85 -5.27
CA ILE A 242 -2.16 -12.30 -5.81
C ILE A 242 -2.26 -12.37 -7.32
N LEU A 243 -1.59 -11.46 -8.04
CA LEU A 243 -1.57 -11.40 -9.50
C LEU A 243 -0.63 -12.43 -10.09
N ARG A 244 0.56 -12.56 -9.50
CA ARG A 244 1.57 -13.56 -9.84
C ARG A 244 2.49 -13.83 -8.66
N GLN A 245 3.12 -15.00 -8.67
CA GLN A 245 4.16 -15.39 -7.73
C GLN A 245 5.42 -15.71 -8.52
N LEU A 246 6.56 -15.22 -8.04
CA LEU A 246 7.89 -15.51 -8.55
C LEU A 246 8.70 -16.12 -7.40
N ASP A 247 9.12 -17.37 -7.54
CA ASP A 247 9.76 -18.10 -6.44
C ASP A 247 11.27 -17.83 -6.35
N ASP A 248 11.87 -17.21 -7.37
CA ASP A 248 13.31 -16.96 -7.47
C ASP A 248 13.58 -15.62 -8.16
N ALA A 249 13.11 -14.53 -7.56
CA ALA A 249 13.25 -13.19 -8.13
C ALA A 249 14.34 -12.38 -7.43
N VAL A 250 15.16 -11.69 -8.19
CA VAL A 250 16.13 -10.73 -7.64
C VAL A 250 15.40 -9.52 -7.11
N THR A 251 15.68 -9.17 -5.87
CA THR A 251 15.07 -8.01 -5.20
C THR A 251 16.13 -7.08 -4.62
N ILE A 252 15.83 -5.79 -4.65
CA ILE A 252 16.63 -4.75 -4.02
C ILE A 252 15.74 -3.85 -3.16
N PRO A 253 16.28 -3.17 -2.14
CA PRO A 253 15.52 -2.12 -1.45
C PRO A 253 15.06 -1.04 -2.40
N LEU A 254 13.81 -0.57 -2.26
CA LEU A 254 13.27 0.51 -3.09
C LEU A 254 14.11 1.80 -2.99
N ALA A 255 14.70 2.04 -1.80
CA ALA A 255 15.63 3.15 -1.55
C ALA A 255 16.88 3.15 -2.46
N ALA A 256 17.24 2.01 -3.06
CA ALA A 256 18.38 1.94 -3.98
C ALA A 256 18.06 2.54 -5.36
N LEU A 257 16.79 2.76 -5.68
CA LEU A 257 16.36 3.35 -6.95
C LEU A 257 16.34 4.88 -6.85
N VAL A 258 16.92 5.53 -7.86
CA VAL A 258 16.92 6.99 -8.03
C VAL A 258 16.21 7.33 -9.33
N ASP A 259 15.30 8.29 -9.29
CA ASP A 259 14.70 8.84 -10.52
C ASP A 259 15.66 9.89 -11.13
N LYS A 260 16.15 9.62 -12.33
CA LYS A 260 17.06 10.49 -13.08
C LYS A 260 16.55 10.68 -14.51
N GLU A 261 16.25 11.90 -14.89
CA GLU A 261 15.80 12.26 -16.25
C GLU A 261 14.57 11.47 -16.75
N GLY A 262 13.73 10.98 -15.82
CA GLY A 262 12.54 10.17 -16.14
C GLY A 262 12.78 8.65 -16.14
N ASP A 263 14.03 8.21 -16.00
CA ASP A 263 14.42 6.81 -15.85
C ASP A 263 14.73 6.48 -14.39
N ARG A 264 14.50 5.24 -13.98
CA ARG A 264 14.93 4.70 -12.69
C ARG A 264 16.28 4.05 -12.85
N ILE A 265 17.27 4.58 -12.12
CA ILE A 265 18.63 4.05 -12.09
C ILE A 265 18.94 3.50 -10.69
N ALA A 266 19.99 2.69 -10.60
CA ALA A 266 20.62 2.28 -9.37
C ALA A 266 22.14 2.34 -9.52
N PHE A 267 22.86 2.40 -8.39
CA PHE A 267 24.31 2.29 -8.37
C PHE A 267 24.73 0.97 -7.75
N VAL A 268 25.51 0.19 -8.49
CA VAL A 268 26.13 -1.06 -8.03
C VAL A 268 27.59 -0.77 -7.73
N VAL A 269 28.08 -1.20 -6.57
CA VAL A 269 29.48 -1.03 -6.15
C VAL A 269 30.27 -2.26 -6.52
N ASP A 270 31.22 -2.07 -7.44
CA ASP A 270 32.21 -3.07 -7.83
C ASP A 270 33.63 -2.52 -7.52
N GLN A 271 34.44 -3.24 -6.75
CA GLN A 271 35.80 -2.88 -6.35
C GLN A 271 35.98 -1.42 -5.89
N ASN A 272 35.02 -0.89 -5.11
CA ASN A 272 34.94 0.51 -4.64
C ASN A 272 34.65 1.57 -5.73
N LEU A 273 34.17 1.16 -6.91
CA LEU A 273 33.68 2.06 -7.93
C LEU A 273 32.15 1.94 -8.04
N ALA A 274 31.46 3.06 -8.12
CA ALA A 274 30.03 3.11 -8.37
C ALA A 274 29.72 2.97 -9.86
N ARG A 275 29.05 1.91 -10.27
CA ARG A 275 28.57 1.69 -11.63
C ARG A 275 27.08 2.03 -11.71
N GLU A 276 26.74 3.04 -12.53
CA GLU A 276 25.34 3.35 -12.84
C GLU A 276 24.73 2.22 -13.67
N VAL A 277 23.58 1.71 -13.23
CA VAL A 277 22.83 0.68 -13.93
C VAL A 277 21.36 1.12 -14.09
N ARG A 278 20.72 0.66 -15.15
CA ARG A 278 19.29 0.89 -15.43
C ARG A 278 18.57 -0.45 -15.34
N PRO A 279 18.11 -0.82 -14.13
CA PRO A 279 17.45 -2.10 -13.96
C PRO A 279 16.07 -2.11 -14.62
N VAL A 280 15.69 -3.25 -15.19
CA VAL A 280 14.31 -3.49 -15.62
C VAL A 280 13.52 -3.93 -14.39
N ILE A 281 12.58 -3.11 -13.96
CA ILE A 281 11.76 -3.34 -12.77
C ILE A 281 10.46 -4.02 -13.20
N LEU A 282 10.19 -5.22 -12.67
CA LEU A 282 8.93 -5.92 -12.90
C LEU A 282 7.78 -5.28 -12.14
N PHE A 283 7.97 -5.07 -10.86
CA PHE A 283 7.02 -4.37 -9.98
C PHE A 283 7.70 -3.98 -8.66
N VAL A 284 7.03 -3.15 -7.90
CA VAL A 284 7.44 -2.77 -6.55
C VAL A 284 6.42 -3.31 -5.58
N GLN A 285 6.90 -3.96 -4.51
CA GLN A 285 6.07 -4.45 -3.43
C GLN A 285 6.63 -4.02 -2.08
N ARG A 286 5.82 -3.32 -1.29
CA ARG A 286 6.25 -2.71 -0.02
C ARG A 286 7.50 -1.85 -0.25
N GLU A 287 8.60 -2.17 0.43
CA GLU A 287 9.86 -1.43 0.36
C GLU A 287 10.91 -2.09 -0.56
N ARG A 288 10.49 -3.01 -1.43
CA ARG A 288 11.39 -3.73 -2.33
C ARG A 288 10.98 -3.60 -3.78
N ALA A 289 11.95 -3.44 -4.66
CA ALA A 289 11.78 -3.52 -6.10
C ALA A 289 12.21 -4.91 -6.59
N VAL A 290 11.38 -5.52 -7.41
CA VAL A 290 11.63 -6.81 -8.07
C VAL A 290 12.22 -6.55 -9.43
N ILE A 291 13.40 -7.10 -9.67
CA ILE A 291 14.23 -6.84 -10.84
C ILE A 291 14.15 -8.02 -11.82
N ASP A 292 13.93 -7.71 -13.08
CA ASP A 292 14.00 -8.68 -14.18
C ASP A 292 15.43 -8.84 -14.70
N SER A 293 16.11 -7.71 -14.90
CA SER A 293 17.48 -7.69 -15.43
C SER A 293 18.22 -6.41 -15.05
N GLY A 294 19.54 -6.43 -15.18
CA GLY A 294 20.43 -5.30 -14.91
C GLY A 294 21.08 -5.30 -13.54
N ILE A 295 20.60 -6.12 -12.61
CA ILE A 295 21.20 -6.35 -11.29
C ILE A 295 21.11 -7.85 -11.01
N ASP A 296 22.22 -8.45 -10.60
CA ASP A 296 22.32 -9.86 -10.28
C ASP A 296 22.32 -10.12 -8.77
N GLU A 297 22.07 -11.36 -8.39
CA GLU A 297 22.15 -11.78 -6.99
C GLU A 297 23.55 -11.53 -6.43
N GLY A 298 23.63 -10.93 -5.25
CA GLY A 298 24.88 -10.60 -4.57
C GLY A 298 25.45 -9.24 -4.95
N ASP A 299 24.93 -8.56 -5.97
CA ASP A 299 25.33 -7.19 -6.30
C ASP A 299 25.09 -6.25 -5.11
N ARG A 300 26.09 -5.43 -4.79
CA ARG A 300 26.02 -4.44 -3.71
C ARG A 300 25.40 -3.15 -4.25
N VAL A 301 24.10 -2.93 -4.01
CA VAL A 301 23.39 -1.74 -4.45
C VAL A 301 23.46 -0.62 -3.40
N VAL A 302 23.72 0.60 -3.82
CA VAL A 302 23.79 1.76 -2.94
C VAL A 302 22.38 2.13 -2.47
N VAL A 303 22.19 2.26 -1.16
CA VAL A 303 20.90 2.64 -0.53
C VAL A 303 20.95 3.99 0.18
N ILE A 304 22.14 4.51 0.48
CA ILE A 304 22.36 5.86 1.04
C ILE A 304 23.56 6.47 0.34
N GLY A 305 23.48 7.77 -0.01
CA GLY A 305 24.53 8.51 -0.70
C GLY A 305 24.39 8.52 -2.23
N GLN A 306 23.42 7.81 -2.79
CA GLN A 306 23.21 7.67 -4.23
C GLN A 306 22.95 9.00 -4.97
N GLN A 307 22.41 10.02 -4.28
CA GLN A 307 22.12 11.32 -4.89
C GLN A 307 23.38 12.13 -5.23
N SER A 308 24.51 11.79 -4.62
CA SER A 308 25.80 12.46 -4.81
C SER A 308 26.74 11.70 -5.74
N LEU A 309 26.25 10.56 -6.31
CA LEU A 309 27.05 9.68 -7.13
C LEU A 309 26.88 9.95 -8.62
N SER A 310 27.97 9.78 -9.34
CA SER A 310 28.01 9.61 -10.79
C SER A 310 28.67 8.27 -11.13
N GLY A 311 28.40 7.77 -12.35
CA GLY A 311 29.02 6.53 -12.79
C GLY A 311 30.55 6.68 -12.87
N GLY A 312 31.28 5.79 -12.18
CA GLY A 312 32.74 5.78 -12.09
C GLY A 312 33.33 6.44 -10.84
N ASP A 313 32.51 7.00 -9.95
CA ASP A 313 32.99 7.60 -8.71
C ASP A 313 33.58 6.53 -7.75
N GLU A 314 34.71 6.87 -7.10
CA GLU A 314 35.22 6.06 -6.00
C GLU A 314 34.35 6.22 -4.75
N VAL A 315 33.99 5.10 -4.13
CA VAL A 315 33.14 5.07 -2.94
C VAL A 315 33.79 4.40 -1.76
N THR A 316 33.49 4.90 -0.57
CA THR A 316 33.81 4.24 0.70
C THR A 316 32.53 3.62 1.25
N VAL A 317 32.51 2.27 1.31
CA VAL A 317 31.33 1.52 1.73
C VAL A 317 31.24 1.44 3.24
N ALA A 318 30.14 1.94 3.80
CA ALA A 318 29.72 1.64 5.17
C ALA A 318 28.65 0.55 5.10
N GLU A 319 28.89 -0.63 5.72
CA GLU A 319 27.88 -1.67 5.81
C GLU A 319 26.71 -1.23 6.71
N VAL A 320 25.51 -1.19 6.14
CA VAL A 320 24.28 -1.10 6.94
C VAL A 320 23.98 -2.52 7.46
N LYS A 321 24.19 -2.76 8.75
CA LYS A 321 23.61 -3.94 9.40
C LYS A 321 22.08 -3.82 9.34
N GLN A 322 21.44 -4.71 8.58
CA GLN A 322 19.99 -4.93 8.58
C GLN A 322 19.53 -5.61 9.86
#